data_0b7b8fac9fe554f4b4d338b332be7dee
#
_entry.id   0b7b8fac9fe554f4b4d338b332be7dee
#
_cell.length_a   1.000
_cell.length_b   1.000
_cell.length_c   1.000
_cell.angle_alpha   90.00
_cell.angle_beta   90.00
_cell.angle_gamma   90.00
#
_symmetry.space_group_name_H-M   'P 1'
#
loop_
_entity.id
_entity.type
_entity.pdbx_description
1 polymer ?
#
loop_
_entity_poly.entity_id
_entity_poly.type
_entity_poly.pdbx_seq_one_letter_code
_entity_poly.pdbx_strand_id
1 'polypeptide(L)'
;MKSMYPKNPMPQASAATDPSPPSPKALPKTSPEASAPPKRGARRLQVRRSGIHGKGVFAVAPIACGALVIEYTGEIITWTEALRRHPHDPANPDHTFYFHVDDEHVIDGTHTGNSAKWINHACAANCEAEEIDGRIFVKALRAIEPGEELNYDYGLVLDGRHTPKVKKQFECRCGSKRCRGTMLAPKR
;
A
#
# COMPACT_ATOMS: atom_id res chain seq x y z
N MET A 1 -12.94 10.06 -23.84
CA MET A 1 -11.89 9.23 -23.22
C MET A 1 -12.34 8.95 -21.80
N LYS A 2 -12.66 7.68 -21.48
CA LYS A 2 -13.14 7.30 -20.13
C LYS A 2 -11.97 7.16 -19.20
N SER A 3 -12.09 7.68 -17.96
CA SER A 3 -11.07 7.67 -16.90
C SER A 3 -10.45 6.29 -16.72
N MET A 4 -9.13 6.18 -16.83
CA MET A 4 -8.35 4.94 -16.64
C MET A 4 -7.80 4.82 -15.20
N TYR A 5 -8.28 5.64 -14.25
CA TYR A 5 -7.70 5.72 -12.91
C TYR A 5 -8.66 5.28 -11.81
N PRO A 6 -8.15 4.64 -10.76
CA PRO A 6 -8.95 4.02 -9.72
C PRO A 6 -9.67 5.05 -8.86
N LYS A 7 -10.97 4.85 -8.66
CA LYS A 7 -11.70 5.43 -7.53
C LYS A 7 -11.67 4.40 -6.41
N ASN A 8 -10.97 4.71 -5.33
CA ASN A 8 -10.99 3.89 -4.13
C ASN A 8 -12.07 4.48 -3.20
N PRO A 9 -13.24 3.83 -3.01
CA PRO A 9 -14.20 4.30 -2.03
C PRO A 9 -13.67 4.01 -0.64
N MET A 10 -13.47 5.07 0.15
CA MET A 10 -13.18 4.99 1.58
C MET A 10 -14.30 4.22 2.32
N PRO A 11 -14.00 3.37 3.30
CA PRO A 11 -15.01 2.82 4.17
C PRO A 11 -15.57 3.93 5.07
N GLN A 12 -16.85 4.24 4.89
CA GLN A 12 -17.58 5.11 5.81
C GLN A 12 -17.69 4.41 7.17
N ALA A 13 -17.25 5.09 8.23
CA ALA A 13 -17.45 4.66 9.60
C ALA A 13 -18.94 4.71 9.95
N SER A 14 -19.59 3.56 9.99
CA SER A 14 -20.93 3.45 10.59
C SER A 14 -20.79 3.29 12.12
N ALA A 15 -21.30 4.24 12.85
CA ALA A 15 -21.49 4.15 14.29
C ALA A 15 -22.47 3.01 14.61
N ALA A 16 -21.99 1.96 15.25
CA ALA A 16 -22.82 0.94 15.87
C ALA A 16 -22.55 0.93 17.38
N THR A 17 -23.62 1.14 18.12
CA THR A 17 -23.78 1.10 19.57
C THR A 17 -23.32 -0.22 20.19
N ASP A 18 -22.58 -0.08 21.26
CA ASP A 18 -21.98 -1.10 22.14
C ASP A 18 -23.04 -1.93 22.90
N PRO A 19 -22.80 -3.21 23.12
CA PRO A 19 -23.06 -3.81 24.42
C PRO A 19 -21.79 -4.46 25.00
N SER A 20 -21.52 -4.09 26.27
CA SER A 20 -20.42 -4.55 27.11
C SER A 20 -20.17 -6.07 27.07
N PRO A 21 -18.92 -6.51 27.01
CA PRO A 21 -18.57 -7.91 27.11
C PRO A 21 -18.32 -8.33 28.56
N PRO A 22 -18.51 -9.64 28.87
CA PRO A 22 -18.25 -10.18 30.20
C PRO A 22 -16.74 -10.33 30.47
N SER A 23 -16.36 -10.22 31.73
CA SER A 23 -14.99 -10.30 32.24
C SER A 23 -14.23 -11.55 31.83
N PRO A 24 -12.96 -11.45 31.37
CA PRO A 24 -12.16 -12.61 31.02
C PRO A 24 -11.47 -13.24 32.23
N LYS A 25 -11.54 -14.58 32.30
CA LYS A 25 -10.75 -15.41 33.17
C LYS A 25 -9.26 -15.33 32.81
N ALA A 26 -8.42 -15.20 33.84
CA ALA A 26 -6.97 -15.12 33.72
C ALA A 26 -6.35 -16.34 33.04
N LEU A 27 -5.56 -16.13 31.99
CA LEU A 27 -4.65 -17.08 31.37
C LEU A 27 -3.19 -16.70 31.69
N PRO A 28 -2.25 -17.66 31.75
CA PRO A 28 -0.91 -17.43 32.30
C PRO A 28 -0.08 -16.53 31.40
N LYS A 29 0.64 -15.59 32.04
CA LYS A 29 1.57 -14.65 31.43
C LYS A 29 2.85 -15.38 30.98
N THR A 30 2.98 -15.67 29.70
CA THR A 30 4.28 -15.79 29.05
C THR A 30 4.54 -14.48 28.31
N SER A 31 5.35 -13.63 28.89
CA SER A 31 5.83 -12.40 28.27
C SER A 31 6.80 -12.77 27.15
N PRO A 32 6.61 -12.33 25.88
CA PRO A 32 7.70 -12.30 24.94
C PRO A 32 8.63 -11.15 25.33
N GLU A 33 9.89 -11.48 25.47
CA GLU A 33 11.00 -10.61 25.75
C GLU A 33 10.96 -9.39 24.82
N ALA A 34 10.73 -8.23 25.41
CA ALA A 34 10.71 -6.96 24.68
C ALA A 34 12.10 -6.67 24.14
N SER A 35 12.30 -6.88 22.84
CA SER A 35 13.50 -6.46 22.14
C SER A 35 13.70 -4.95 22.35
N ALA A 36 14.91 -4.55 22.73
CA ALA A 36 15.30 -3.18 23.02
C ALA A 36 14.87 -2.21 21.90
N PRO A 37 14.39 -0.99 22.21
CA PRO A 37 13.99 -0.01 21.21
C PRO A 37 15.17 0.32 20.30
N PRO A 38 14.96 0.42 18.96
CA PRO A 38 16.04 0.73 18.03
C PRO A 38 16.64 2.09 18.34
N LYS A 39 17.97 2.19 18.28
CA LYS A 39 18.72 3.44 18.46
C LYS A 39 18.16 4.52 17.54
N ARG A 40 17.84 5.71 18.07
CA ARG A 40 17.37 6.89 17.31
C ARG A 40 18.33 7.14 16.14
N GLY A 41 17.80 7.11 14.88
CA GLY A 41 18.54 7.42 13.66
C GLY A 41 18.91 6.23 12.76
N ALA A 42 18.68 4.98 13.16
CA ALA A 42 18.91 3.83 12.27
C ALA A 42 17.82 3.80 11.15
N ARG A 43 18.27 3.71 9.90
CA ARG A 43 17.35 3.47 8.76
C ARG A 43 16.59 2.18 9.01
N ARG A 44 15.28 2.26 9.09
CA ARG A 44 14.42 1.07 9.29
C ARG A 44 14.07 0.37 7.97
N LEU A 45 14.27 1.06 6.84
CA LEU A 45 13.89 0.63 5.50
C LEU A 45 15.05 0.75 4.53
N GLN A 46 15.10 -0.16 3.56
CA GLN A 46 16.07 -0.16 2.48
C GLN A 46 15.38 -0.49 1.14
N VAL A 47 15.71 0.29 0.09
CA VAL A 47 15.30 -0.02 -1.27
C VAL A 47 16.30 -1.00 -1.88
N ARG A 48 15.78 -2.11 -2.42
CA ARG A 48 16.56 -3.17 -3.10
C ARG A 48 15.84 -3.65 -4.35
N ARG A 49 16.48 -4.51 -5.13
CA ARG A 49 15.81 -5.26 -6.21
C ARG A 49 14.73 -6.17 -5.59
N SER A 50 13.53 -6.13 -6.15
CA SER A 50 12.39 -6.95 -5.71
C SER A 50 12.29 -8.24 -6.51
N GLY A 51 11.79 -9.29 -5.86
CA GLY A 51 11.35 -10.51 -6.54
C GLY A 51 9.97 -10.37 -7.19
N ILE A 52 9.21 -9.33 -6.83
CA ILE A 52 7.86 -9.07 -7.38
C ILE A 52 7.99 -8.27 -8.68
N HIS A 53 8.55 -7.06 -8.58
CA HIS A 53 8.77 -6.17 -9.72
C HIS A 53 9.84 -5.12 -9.41
N GLY A 54 10.79 -4.90 -10.31
CA GLY A 54 11.77 -3.83 -10.30
C GLY A 54 12.47 -3.61 -8.96
N LYS A 55 12.17 -2.51 -8.27
CA LYS A 55 12.62 -2.18 -6.91
C LYS A 55 11.54 -2.52 -5.89
N GLY A 56 11.94 -2.77 -4.65
CA GLY A 56 11.06 -2.96 -3.51
C GLY A 56 11.63 -2.31 -2.26
N VAL A 57 10.80 -2.13 -1.25
CA VAL A 57 11.18 -1.60 0.07
C VAL A 57 11.20 -2.74 1.07
N PHE A 58 12.30 -2.86 1.79
CA PHE A 58 12.55 -3.96 2.72
C PHE A 58 12.76 -3.44 4.14
N ALA A 59 12.23 -4.12 5.12
CA ALA A 59 12.53 -3.87 6.51
C ALA A 59 14.00 -4.25 6.80
N VAL A 60 14.73 -3.39 7.51
CA VAL A 60 16.10 -3.70 8.02
C VAL A 60 16.13 -3.80 9.55
N ALA A 61 15.00 -3.50 10.20
CA ALA A 61 14.76 -3.70 11.62
C ALA A 61 13.30 -4.20 11.79
N PRO A 62 12.97 -4.87 12.91
CA PRO A 62 11.61 -5.32 13.19
C PRO A 62 10.61 -4.16 13.18
N ILE A 63 9.44 -4.38 12.61
CA ILE A 63 8.32 -3.43 12.56
C ILE A 63 7.14 -4.08 13.26
N ALA A 64 6.61 -3.43 14.28
CA ALA A 64 5.46 -3.95 15.03
C ALA A 64 4.16 -3.86 14.21
N CYS A 65 3.23 -4.76 14.47
CA CYS A 65 1.85 -4.67 13.96
C CYS A 65 1.24 -3.31 14.36
N GLY A 66 0.52 -2.67 13.44
CA GLY A 66 -0.10 -1.36 13.63
C GLY A 66 0.85 -0.16 13.54
N ALA A 67 2.16 -0.39 13.39
CA ALA A 67 3.11 0.72 13.28
C ALA A 67 2.95 1.47 11.94
N LEU A 68 2.94 2.81 12.00
CA LEU A 68 3.13 3.65 10.81
C LEU A 68 4.59 3.53 10.37
N VAL A 69 4.78 3.03 9.16
CA VAL A 69 6.11 2.65 8.64
C VAL A 69 6.76 3.81 7.91
N ILE A 70 6.02 4.41 6.98
CA ILE A 70 6.49 5.50 6.12
C ILE A 70 5.27 6.26 5.56
N GLU A 71 5.42 7.56 5.42
CA GLU A 71 4.47 8.39 4.66
C GLU A 71 4.71 8.24 3.17
N TYR A 72 3.66 8.16 2.36
CA TYR A 72 3.76 8.28 0.91
C TYR A 72 3.82 9.75 0.53
N THR A 73 4.97 10.23 0.13
CA THR A 73 5.18 11.65 -0.22
C THR A 73 5.36 11.83 -1.72
N GLY A 74 5.04 13.03 -2.19
CA GLY A 74 5.17 13.43 -3.59
C GLY A 74 4.58 14.81 -3.81
N GLU A 75 4.43 15.19 -5.06
CA GLU A 75 3.74 16.39 -5.49
C GLU A 75 2.23 16.11 -5.55
N ILE A 76 1.41 16.93 -4.87
CA ILE A 76 -0.05 16.83 -4.99
C ILE A 76 -0.45 17.56 -6.26
N ILE A 77 -1.04 16.85 -7.21
CA ILE A 77 -1.47 17.34 -8.50
C ILE A 77 -2.92 16.93 -8.78
N THR A 78 -3.58 17.66 -9.68
CA THR A 78 -4.91 17.26 -10.14
C THR A 78 -4.85 16.03 -11.05
N TRP A 79 -5.96 15.30 -11.14
CA TRP A 79 -6.11 14.20 -12.12
C TRP A 79 -5.89 14.66 -13.55
N THR A 80 -6.32 15.89 -13.89
CA THR A 80 -6.08 16.49 -15.22
C THR A 80 -4.59 16.61 -15.50
N GLU A 81 -3.82 17.09 -14.54
CA GLU A 81 -2.36 17.20 -14.67
C GLU A 81 -1.68 15.84 -14.72
N ALA A 82 -2.13 14.88 -13.89
CA ALA A 82 -1.63 13.51 -13.93
C ALA A 82 -1.82 12.86 -15.31
N LEU A 83 -3.00 13.06 -15.92
CA LEU A 83 -3.28 12.60 -17.28
C LEU A 83 -2.39 13.28 -18.32
N ARG A 84 -2.11 14.55 -18.15
CA ARG A 84 -1.21 15.29 -19.05
C ARG A 84 0.24 14.78 -18.99
N ARG A 85 0.69 14.39 -17.78
CA ARG A 85 2.03 13.82 -17.55
C ARG A 85 2.17 12.37 -17.99
N HIS A 86 1.04 11.66 -18.14
CA HIS A 86 1.04 10.24 -18.48
C HIS A 86 1.15 10.00 -20.00
N PRO A 87 1.92 8.98 -20.46
CA PRO A 87 2.81 8.14 -19.66
C PRO A 87 4.14 8.83 -19.36
N HIS A 88 4.65 8.65 -18.14
CA HIS A 88 6.00 9.14 -17.77
C HIS A 88 7.11 8.39 -18.51
N ASP A 89 6.90 7.10 -18.73
CA ASP A 89 7.79 6.23 -19.50
C ASP A 89 6.99 5.56 -20.62
N PRO A 90 7.18 5.99 -21.90
CA PRO A 90 6.47 5.39 -23.03
C PRO A 90 6.77 3.89 -23.22
N ALA A 91 7.90 3.39 -22.71
CA ALA A 91 8.23 1.97 -22.77
C ALA A 91 7.48 1.15 -21.73
N ASN A 92 7.03 1.79 -20.65
CA ASN A 92 6.28 1.17 -19.53
C ASN A 92 5.09 2.05 -19.14
N PRO A 93 4.09 2.21 -20.02
CA PRO A 93 3.03 3.21 -19.85
C PRO A 93 2.16 2.99 -18.62
N ASP A 94 2.08 1.76 -18.11
CA ASP A 94 1.29 1.41 -16.93
C ASP A 94 2.07 1.53 -15.61
N HIS A 95 3.38 1.87 -15.68
CA HIS A 95 4.23 2.03 -14.52
C HIS A 95 4.22 3.49 -14.05
N THR A 96 3.34 3.79 -13.12
CA THR A 96 3.18 5.13 -12.54
C THR A 96 3.41 5.10 -11.02
N PHE A 97 3.76 6.25 -10.45
CA PHE A 97 3.92 6.45 -9.02
C PHE A 97 2.82 7.36 -8.47
N TYR A 98 1.62 7.22 -9.02
CA TYR A 98 0.46 7.97 -8.57
C TYR A 98 -0.22 7.27 -7.41
N PHE A 99 -0.49 8.03 -6.35
CA PHE A 99 -1.33 7.58 -5.25
C PHE A 99 -2.60 8.44 -5.22
N HIS A 100 -3.76 7.80 -5.27
CA HIS A 100 -5.07 8.47 -5.22
C HIS A 100 -5.30 9.09 -3.84
N VAL A 101 -5.64 10.38 -3.79
CA VAL A 101 -6.00 11.10 -2.56
C VAL A 101 -7.51 11.25 -2.48
N ASP A 102 -8.10 11.92 -3.47
CA ASP A 102 -9.53 12.18 -3.57
C ASP A 102 -9.99 12.20 -5.04
N ASP A 103 -11.24 12.59 -5.28
CA ASP A 103 -11.80 12.62 -6.65
C ASP A 103 -11.09 13.64 -7.57
N GLU A 104 -10.35 14.60 -7.01
CA GLU A 104 -9.69 15.68 -7.76
C GLU A 104 -8.17 15.55 -7.77
N HIS A 105 -7.55 14.89 -6.77
CA HIS A 105 -6.12 14.93 -6.54
C HIS A 105 -5.46 13.56 -6.43
N VAL A 106 -4.19 13.54 -6.83
CA VAL A 106 -3.26 12.42 -6.64
C VAL A 106 -1.92 12.93 -6.10
N ILE A 107 -1.18 12.07 -5.42
CA ILE A 107 0.23 12.30 -5.10
C ILE A 107 1.07 11.69 -6.22
N ASP A 108 1.85 12.53 -6.92
CA ASP A 108 2.86 12.09 -7.89
C ASP A 108 4.22 11.91 -7.19
N GLY A 109 4.59 10.67 -6.93
CA GLY A 109 5.87 10.31 -6.31
C GLY A 109 7.05 10.28 -7.27
N THR A 110 6.88 10.60 -8.55
CA THR A 110 7.90 10.42 -9.59
C THR A 110 9.19 11.18 -9.27
N HIS A 111 9.11 12.48 -9.01
CA HIS A 111 10.28 13.33 -8.81
C HIS A 111 10.57 13.64 -7.34
N THR A 112 9.57 14.07 -6.59
CA THR A 112 9.72 14.52 -5.20
C THR A 112 9.35 13.46 -4.16
N GLY A 113 8.90 12.28 -4.61
CA GLY A 113 8.49 11.17 -3.74
C GLY A 113 9.66 10.51 -3.03
N ASN A 114 9.37 9.99 -1.84
CA ASN A 114 10.30 9.20 -1.05
C ASN A 114 10.35 7.71 -1.47
N SER A 115 10.96 6.85 -0.65
CA SER A 115 11.08 5.42 -0.96
C SER A 115 9.74 4.66 -0.94
N ALA A 116 8.65 5.22 -0.37
CA ALA A 116 7.33 4.58 -0.35
C ALA A 116 6.82 4.24 -1.76
N LYS A 117 7.18 5.04 -2.78
CA LYS A 117 6.81 4.78 -4.18
C LYS A 117 7.30 3.42 -4.71
N TRP A 118 8.29 2.81 -4.08
CA TRP A 118 8.83 1.50 -4.46
C TRP A 118 8.19 0.34 -3.71
N ILE A 119 7.20 0.58 -2.85
CA ILE A 119 6.47 -0.50 -2.18
C ILE A 119 5.55 -1.17 -3.19
N ASN A 120 5.80 -2.46 -3.44
CA ASN A 120 5.08 -3.23 -4.45
C ASN A 120 3.69 -3.67 -3.98
N HIS A 121 2.85 -4.01 -4.95
CA HIS A 121 1.56 -4.63 -4.68
C HIS A 121 1.70 -6.09 -4.24
N ALA A 122 0.89 -6.51 -3.27
CA ALA A 122 0.62 -7.94 -3.03
C ALA A 122 -0.84 -8.18 -2.65
N CYS A 123 -1.41 -9.28 -3.17
CA CYS A 123 -2.79 -9.70 -2.84
C CYS A 123 -2.94 -10.21 -1.40
N ALA A 124 -1.85 -10.64 -0.76
CA ALA A 124 -1.76 -10.97 0.66
C ALA A 124 -0.71 -10.06 1.31
N ALA A 125 -1.05 -8.80 1.41
CA ALA A 125 -0.18 -7.73 1.85
C ALA A 125 0.19 -7.82 3.33
N ASN A 126 1.37 -7.29 3.69
CA ASN A 126 1.80 -7.11 5.06
C ASN A 126 1.62 -5.67 5.58
N CYS A 127 1.23 -4.76 4.69
CA CYS A 127 0.90 -3.38 5.00
C CYS A 127 -0.44 -2.99 4.37
N GLU A 128 -0.97 -1.86 4.81
CA GLU A 128 -2.08 -1.14 4.17
C GLU A 128 -1.72 0.35 4.04
N ALA A 129 -2.39 1.05 3.15
CA ALA A 129 -2.33 2.50 3.07
C ALA A 129 -3.48 3.08 3.90
N GLU A 130 -3.18 4.03 4.78
CA GLU A 130 -4.12 4.71 5.67
C GLU A 130 -3.99 6.22 5.49
N GLU A 131 -5.11 6.89 5.30
CA GLU A 131 -5.15 8.35 5.31
C GLU A 131 -5.31 8.87 6.74
N ILE A 132 -4.45 9.80 7.13
CA ILE A 132 -4.49 10.47 8.43
C ILE A 132 -4.27 11.97 8.16
N ASP A 133 -5.27 12.79 8.46
CA ASP A 133 -5.22 14.25 8.31
C ASP A 133 -4.77 14.70 6.89
N GLY A 134 -5.30 14.07 5.85
CA GLY A 134 -4.99 14.37 4.45
C GLY A 134 -3.62 13.89 3.99
N ARG A 135 -2.92 13.09 4.78
CA ARG A 135 -1.62 12.48 4.47
C ARG A 135 -1.77 10.97 4.40
N ILE A 136 -1.02 10.36 3.50
CA ILE A 136 -1.07 8.91 3.27
C ILE A 136 0.10 8.23 3.97
N PHE A 137 -0.20 7.27 4.84
CA PHE A 137 0.79 6.48 5.54
C PHE A 137 0.68 5.01 5.18
N VAL A 138 1.81 4.34 5.09
CA VAL A 138 1.87 2.88 5.00
C VAL A 138 1.99 2.33 6.42
N LYS A 139 1.01 1.50 6.81
CA LYS A 139 0.86 0.92 8.15
C LYS A 139 1.02 -0.59 8.09
N ALA A 140 1.73 -1.16 9.06
CA ALA A 140 1.94 -2.60 9.13
C ALA A 140 0.68 -3.33 9.62
N LEU A 141 0.19 -4.31 8.87
CA LEU A 141 -0.95 -5.17 9.23
C LEU A 141 -0.57 -6.30 10.20
N ARG A 142 0.70 -6.63 10.27
CA ARG A 142 1.29 -7.63 11.15
C ARG A 142 2.71 -7.23 11.54
N ALA A 143 3.32 -7.96 12.44
CA ALA A 143 4.77 -7.84 12.64
C ALA A 143 5.50 -8.18 11.34
N ILE A 144 6.53 -7.40 11.01
CA ILE A 144 7.37 -7.54 9.82
C ILE A 144 8.81 -7.70 10.29
N GLU A 145 9.43 -8.80 9.88
CA GLU A 145 10.80 -9.13 10.28
C GLU A 145 11.84 -8.46 9.36
N PRO A 146 13.07 -8.25 9.85
CA PRO A 146 14.17 -7.77 9.02
C PRO A 146 14.37 -8.68 7.79
N GLY A 147 14.50 -8.07 6.62
CA GLY A 147 14.64 -8.77 5.35
C GLY A 147 13.33 -8.99 4.59
N GLU A 148 12.16 -8.83 5.23
CA GLU A 148 10.89 -8.90 4.53
C GLU A 148 10.67 -7.69 3.62
N GLU A 149 10.11 -7.94 2.44
CA GLU A 149 9.63 -6.88 1.54
C GLU A 149 8.27 -6.35 2.01
N LEU A 150 8.16 -5.02 2.11
CA LEU A 150 6.89 -4.35 2.38
C LEU A 150 6.04 -4.35 1.12
N ASN A 151 4.76 -4.62 1.30
CA ASN A 151 3.78 -4.55 0.21
C ASN A 151 2.40 -4.19 0.74
N TYR A 152 1.57 -3.56 -0.11
CA TYR A 152 0.17 -3.31 0.19
C TYR A 152 -0.71 -3.64 -1.02
N ASP A 153 -2.00 -3.87 -0.79
CA ASP A 153 -2.95 -4.08 -1.88
C ASP A 153 -3.26 -2.72 -2.53
N TYR A 154 -2.88 -2.52 -3.77
CA TYR A 154 -3.14 -1.27 -4.49
C TYR A 154 -4.63 -1.00 -4.67
N GLY A 155 -5.46 -2.06 -4.69
CA GLY A 155 -6.90 -1.93 -4.81
C GLY A 155 -7.34 -1.16 -6.06
N LEU A 156 -6.65 -1.32 -7.19
CA LEU A 156 -6.89 -0.53 -8.40
C LEU A 156 -8.32 -0.74 -8.90
N VAL A 157 -9.07 0.34 -9.03
CA VAL A 157 -10.43 0.35 -9.58
C VAL A 157 -10.40 0.98 -10.97
N LEU A 158 -10.88 0.25 -11.96
CA LEU A 158 -11.04 0.73 -13.32
C LEU A 158 -12.53 0.78 -13.69
N ASP A 159 -12.91 1.82 -14.41
CA ASP A 159 -14.23 1.89 -15.01
C ASP A 159 -14.38 0.81 -16.09
N GLY A 160 -15.58 0.21 -16.14
CA GLY A 160 -15.91 -0.77 -17.16
C GLY A 160 -15.60 -2.22 -16.78
N ARG A 161 -15.64 -3.11 -17.76
CA ARG A 161 -15.51 -4.56 -17.56
C ARG A 161 -14.04 -4.98 -17.47
N HIS A 162 -13.66 -5.72 -16.44
CA HIS A 162 -12.33 -6.31 -16.29
C HIS A 162 -12.18 -7.53 -17.23
N THR A 163 -11.92 -7.28 -18.52
CA THR A 163 -11.67 -8.34 -19.51
C THR A 163 -10.35 -9.06 -19.22
N PRO A 164 -10.11 -10.27 -19.78
CA PRO A 164 -8.82 -10.95 -19.67
C PRO A 164 -7.63 -10.09 -20.12
N LYS A 165 -7.82 -9.28 -21.18
CA LYS A 165 -6.80 -8.34 -21.67
C LYS A 165 -6.46 -7.29 -20.61
N VAL A 166 -7.47 -6.66 -19.99
CA VAL A 166 -7.28 -5.67 -18.93
C VAL A 166 -6.62 -6.30 -17.71
N LYS A 167 -7.06 -7.50 -17.28
CA LYS A 167 -6.44 -8.20 -16.15
C LYS A 167 -4.96 -8.53 -16.40
N LYS A 168 -4.60 -8.88 -17.63
CA LYS A 168 -3.22 -9.15 -18.02
C LYS A 168 -2.36 -7.89 -18.01
N GLN A 169 -2.90 -6.73 -18.41
CA GLN A 169 -2.23 -5.43 -18.33
C GLN A 169 -1.85 -5.09 -16.89
N PHE A 170 -2.73 -5.41 -15.93
CA PHE A 170 -2.52 -5.22 -14.48
C PHE A 170 -2.19 -6.54 -13.78
N GLU A 171 -1.36 -7.37 -14.39
CA GLU A 171 -0.98 -8.68 -13.87
C GLU A 171 -0.25 -8.55 -12.51
N CYS A 172 -0.69 -9.33 -11.53
CA CYS A 172 -0.02 -9.42 -10.22
C CYS A 172 0.99 -10.57 -10.21
N ARG A 173 2.21 -10.28 -9.76
CA ARG A 173 3.33 -11.23 -9.62
C ARG A 173 3.76 -11.46 -8.18
N CYS A 174 2.87 -11.20 -7.21
CA CYS A 174 3.23 -11.24 -5.78
C CYS A 174 3.59 -12.63 -5.24
N GLY A 175 3.37 -13.72 -5.99
CA GLY A 175 3.70 -15.09 -5.58
C GLY A 175 2.86 -15.66 -4.44
N SER A 176 1.87 -14.93 -3.92
CA SER A 176 1.00 -15.41 -2.84
C SER A 176 0.14 -16.60 -3.30
N LYS A 177 -0.05 -17.59 -2.41
CA LYS A 177 -0.99 -18.72 -2.64
C LYS A 177 -2.43 -18.25 -2.91
N ARG A 178 -2.82 -17.06 -2.43
CA ARG A 178 -4.13 -16.43 -2.65
C ARG A 178 -4.07 -15.26 -3.64
N CYS A 179 -3.09 -15.29 -4.56
CA CYS A 179 -2.96 -14.26 -5.58
C CYS A 179 -4.19 -14.22 -6.49
N ARG A 180 -4.72 -13.02 -6.71
CA ARG A 180 -5.86 -12.78 -7.63
C ARG A 180 -5.46 -12.81 -9.11
N GLY A 181 -4.14 -12.89 -9.41
CA GLY A 181 -3.60 -12.79 -10.77
C GLY A 181 -3.65 -11.37 -11.34
N THR A 182 -4.18 -10.40 -10.60
CA THR A 182 -4.28 -8.99 -11.01
C THR A 182 -4.20 -8.06 -9.82
N MET A 183 -3.68 -6.83 -10.03
CA MET A 183 -3.67 -5.75 -9.04
C MET A 183 -5.03 -5.04 -8.93
N LEU A 184 -5.96 -5.36 -9.81
CA LEU A 184 -7.31 -4.78 -9.79
C LEU A 184 -8.08 -5.27 -8.55
N ALA A 185 -8.85 -4.35 -7.95
CA ALA A 185 -9.78 -4.69 -6.90
C ALA A 185 -10.84 -5.70 -7.39
N PRO A 186 -11.33 -6.59 -6.51
CA PRO A 186 -12.51 -7.41 -6.82
C PRO A 186 -13.69 -6.49 -7.17
N LYS A 187 -14.44 -6.82 -8.22
CA LYS A 187 -15.71 -6.14 -8.47
C LYS A 187 -16.69 -6.53 -7.38
N ARG A 188 -17.28 -5.53 -6.77
CA ARG A 188 -18.46 -5.68 -5.92
C ARG A 188 -19.72 -5.81 -6.76
#